data_0b6329af728c4f134d5c4e6be5025e76
#
_entry.id   0b6329af728c4f134d5c4e6be5025e76
#
_cell.length_a   1.000
_cell.length_b   1.000
_cell.length_c   1.000
_cell.angle_alpha   90.00
_cell.angle_beta   90.00
_cell.angle_gamma   90.00
#
_symmetry.space_group_name_H-M   'P 1'
#
loop_
_entity.id
_entity.type
_entity.pdbx_description
1 polymer ?
#
loop_
_entity_poly.entity_id
_entity_poly.type
_entity_poly.pdbx_seq_one_letter_code
_entity_poly.pdbx_strand_id
1 'polypeptide(L)'
;DDVCRAKAELRTTPVYPHSAAYASEHGEMAQYNLSYQANSACKEAIEQTISAHYAENRLDTEAAVKDVLEKFGTERVQFILANTIQHKNHDGRISQDNKAWAKTIPMLEDSGASRHGAYLVVDRVNPGLTDLFTRQFRKDAQEQQKSSVLQKLKQELPAHKPAAPKKREPER
;
A
#
# COMPACT_ATOMS: atom_id res chain seq x y z
N ASP A 1 14.61 21.27 3.54
CA ASP A 1 14.00 20.67 4.74
C ASP A 1 12.48 20.63 4.72
N ASP A 2 11.80 21.61 4.14
CA ASP A 2 10.33 21.63 4.07
C ASP A 2 9.76 20.49 3.19
N VAL A 3 10.45 20.12 2.13
CA VAL A 3 10.08 18.99 1.26
C VAL A 3 10.19 17.66 1.99
N CYS A 4 11.22 17.48 2.80
CA CYS A 4 11.40 16.26 3.61
C CYS A 4 10.33 16.15 4.68
N ARG A 5 9.96 17.26 5.31
CA ARG A 5 8.89 17.31 6.31
C ARG A 5 7.52 17.03 5.69
N ALA A 6 7.20 17.64 4.54
CA ALA A 6 5.96 17.38 3.82
C ALA A 6 5.83 15.91 3.38
N LYS A 7 6.92 15.28 2.91
CA LYS A 7 6.95 13.84 2.61
C LYS A 7 6.73 12.98 3.84
N ALA A 8 7.32 13.33 4.97
CA ALA A 8 7.12 12.62 6.22
C ALA A 8 5.67 12.74 6.71
N GLU A 9 5.07 13.92 6.61
CA GLU A 9 3.66 14.15 6.96
C GLU A 9 2.71 13.30 6.11
N LEU A 10 2.92 13.25 4.78
CA LEU A 10 2.10 12.42 3.89
C LEU A 10 2.20 10.93 4.22
N ARG A 11 3.39 10.44 4.60
CA ARG A 11 3.60 9.05 4.96
C ARG A 11 3.01 8.68 6.31
N THR A 12 3.03 9.60 7.26
CA THR A 12 2.55 9.38 8.62
C THR A 12 1.07 9.70 8.82
N THR A 13 0.44 10.41 7.88
CA THR A 13 -1.00 10.67 7.91
C THR A 13 -1.77 9.37 7.74
N PRO A 14 -2.55 8.90 8.74
CA PRO A 14 -3.31 7.67 8.61
C PRO A 14 -4.48 7.83 7.64
N VAL A 15 -4.91 6.72 7.06
CA VAL A 15 -6.16 6.67 6.29
C VAL A 15 -7.31 6.79 7.27
N TYR A 16 -8.15 7.83 7.12
CA TYR A 16 -9.29 8.06 8.00
C TYR A 16 -10.41 7.04 7.68
N PRO A 17 -10.88 6.26 8.68
CA PRO A 17 -11.70 5.08 8.42
C PRO A 17 -13.22 5.34 8.34
N HIS A 18 -13.67 6.58 8.58
CA HIS A 18 -15.10 6.91 8.67
C HIS A 18 -15.53 7.93 7.62
N SER A 19 -16.85 8.11 7.48
CA SER A 19 -17.44 9.10 6.59
C SER A 19 -17.20 10.55 7.05
N ALA A 20 -17.39 11.50 6.14
CA ALA A 20 -17.35 12.92 6.47
C ALA A 20 -18.43 13.31 7.50
N ALA A 21 -19.62 12.69 7.42
CA ALA A 21 -20.68 12.89 8.39
C ALA A 21 -20.27 12.45 9.79
N TYR A 22 -19.68 11.26 9.92
CA TYR A 22 -19.11 10.77 11.18
C TYR A 22 -18.06 11.73 11.74
N ALA A 23 -17.12 12.17 10.90
CA ALA A 23 -16.07 13.10 11.29
C ALA A 23 -16.64 14.45 11.80
N SER A 24 -17.69 14.94 11.17
CA SER A 24 -18.37 16.17 11.59
C SER A 24 -19.05 16.01 12.96
N GLU A 25 -19.71 14.88 13.18
CA GLU A 25 -20.40 14.59 14.45
C GLU A 25 -19.43 14.37 15.62
N HIS A 26 -18.22 13.87 15.34
CA HIS A 26 -17.22 13.55 16.36
C HIS A 26 -16.10 14.59 16.49
N GLY A 27 -16.18 15.71 15.77
CA GLY A 27 -15.13 16.74 15.81
C GLY A 27 -13.80 16.33 15.17
N GLU A 28 -13.80 15.39 14.22
CA GLU A 28 -12.63 14.80 13.58
C GLU A 28 -12.42 15.28 12.12
N MET A 29 -13.06 16.39 11.75
CA MET A 29 -12.96 16.93 10.39
C MET A 29 -11.54 17.29 9.97
N ALA A 30 -10.67 17.67 10.89
CA ALA A 30 -9.27 17.94 10.57
C ALA A 30 -8.55 16.67 10.11
N GLN A 31 -8.73 15.55 10.78
CA GLN A 31 -8.18 14.25 10.41
C GLN A 31 -8.76 13.75 9.07
N TYR A 32 -10.06 13.90 8.89
CA TYR A 32 -10.73 13.57 7.63
C TYR A 32 -10.14 14.35 6.45
N ASN A 33 -10.00 15.65 6.58
CA ASN A 33 -9.48 16.51 5.53
C ASN A 33 -8.02 16.22 5.19
N LEU A 34 -7.17 15.96 6.18
CA LEU A 34 -5.78 15.56 5.97
C LEU A 34 -5.70 14.23 5.20
N SER A 35 -6.50 13.25 5.60
CA SER A 35 -6.57 11.97 4.90
C SER A 35 -7.09 12.13 3.47
N TYR A 36 -8.11 12.94 3.27
CA TYR A 36 -8.66 13.23 1.94
C TYR A 36 -7.60 13.84 1.02
N GLN A 37 -6.87 14.84 1.49
CA GLN A 37 -5.78 15.47 0.73
C GLN A 37 -4.66 14.47 0.41
N ALA A 38 -4.27 13.64 1.38
CA ALA A 38 -3.26 12.61 1.17
C ALA A 38 -3.73 11.53 0.19
N ASN A 39 -5.01 11.12 0.22
CA ASN A 39 -5.59 10.19 -0.75
C ASN A 39 -5.54 10.76 -2.18
N SER A 40 -5.95 12.01 -2.36
CA SER A 40 -5.89 12.67 -3.67
C SER A 40 -4.46 12.81 -4.19
N ALA A 41 -3.53 13.19 -3.33
CA ALA A 41 -2.11 13.28 -3.66
C ALA A 41 -1.50 11.91 -4.02
N CYS A 42 -1.90 10.85 -3.33
CA CYS A 42 -1.48 9.48 -3.63
C CYS A 42 -1.99 9.02 -5.01
N LYS A 43 -3.25 9.24 -5.30
CA LYS A 43 -3.85 8.97 -6.62
C LYS A 43 -3.07 9.66 -7.75
N GLU A 44 -2.83 10.95 -7.61
CA GLU A 44 -2.05 11.73 -8.59
C GLU A 44 -0.61 11.24 -8.71
N ALA A 45 0.04 10.89 -7.61
CA ALA A 45 1.39 10.36 -7.61
C ALA A 45 1.48 9.01 -8.33
N ILE A 46 0.49 8.12 -8.18
CA ILE A 46 0.42 6.86 -8.94
C ILE A 46 0.33 7.13 -10.43
N GLU A 47 -0.55 8.02 -10.85
CA GLU A 47 -0.69 8.40 -12.26
C GLU A 47 0.59 9.01 -12.84
N GLN A 48 1.22 9.90 -12.10
CA GLN A 48 2.47 10.56 -12.51
C GLN A 48 3.64 9.59 -12.60
N THR A 49 3.80 8.70 -11.62
CA THR A 49 4.89 7.72 -11.62
C THR A 49 4.75 6.68 -12.75
N ILE A 50 3.52 6.27 -13.05
CA ILE A 50 3.24 5.42 -14.22
C ILE A 50 3.67 6.13 -15.51
N SER A 51 3.32 7.39 -15.68
CA SER A 51 3.73 8.17 -16.85
C SER A 51 5.24 8.38 -16.93
N ALA A 52 5.89 8.64 -15.78
CA ALA A 52 7.33 8.90 -15.71
C ALA A 52 8.19 7.67 -15.99
N HIS A 53 7.71 6.49 -15.62
CA HIS A 53 8.44 5.22 -15.79
C HIS A 53 7.97 4.39 -17.00
N TYR A 54 7.12 4.96 -17.85
CA TYR A 54 6.68 4.33 -19.09
C TYR A 54 7.51 4.82 -20.28
N ALA A 55 8.26 3.94 -20.89
CA ALA A 55 9.06 4.21 -22.07
C ALA A 55 9.12 2.97 -22.97
N GLU A 56 9.23 3.18 -24.28
CA GLU A 56 9.37 2.11 -25.26
C GLU A 56 8.29 1.01 -25.14
N ASN A 57 7.04 1.42 -24.90
CA ASN A 57 5.90 0.52 -24.67
C ASN A 57 6.04 -0.40 -23.44
N ARG A 58 6.86 -0.02 -22.48
CA ARG A 58 7.11 -0.77 -21.26
C ARG A 58 7.04 0.11 -20.02
N LEU A 59 6.41 -0.40 -18.98
CA LEU A 59 6.39 0.22 -17.65
C LEU A 59 7.45 -0.44 -16.75
N ASP A 60 8.35 0.36 -16.18
CA ASP A 60 9.20 -0.06 -15.08
C ASP A 60 8.37 -0.07 -13.78
N THR A 61 7.73 -1.20 -13.52
CA THR A 61 6.81 -1.35 -12.39
C THR A 61 7.52 -1.29 -11.05
N GLU A 62 8.72 -1.81 -10.94
CA GLU A 62 9.48 -1.80 -9.67
C GLU A 62 9.83 -0.38 -9.24
N ALA A 63 10.37 0.42 -10.14
CA ALA A 63 10.70 1.82 -9.86
C ALA A 63 9.45 2.65 -9.57
N ALA A 64 8.39 2.48 -10.35
CA ALA A 64 7.13 3.19 -10.18
C ALA A 64 6.48 2.91 -8.81
N VAL A 65 6.39 1.66 -8.41
CA VAL A 65 5.82 1.26 -7.11
C VAL A 65 6.68 1.77 -5.96
N LYS A 66 7.99 1.63 -6.06
CA LYS A 66 8.93 2.10 -5.03
C LYS A 66 8.76 3.60 -4.75
N ASP A 67 8.70 4.42 -5.77
CA ASP A 67 8.55 5.87 -5.64
C ASP A 67 7.29 6.27 -4.85
N VAL A 68 6.18 5.60 -5.10
CA VAL A 68 4.91 5.88 -4.43
C VAL A 68 4.90 5.33 -3.00
N LEU A 69 5.42 4.11 -2.79
CA LEU A 69 5.50 3.51 -1.45
C LEU A 69 6.38 4.31 -0.49
N GLU A 70 7.52 4.82 -0.96
CA GLU A 70 8.39 5.66 -0.15
C GLU A 70 7.71 6.95 0.30
N LYS A 71 6.82 7.49 -0.52
CA LYS A 71 6.14 8.76 -0.26
C LYS A 71 4.88 8.61 0.60
N PHE A 72 4.06 7.59 0.36
CA PHE A 72 2.73 7.47 0.97
C PHE A 72 2.57 6.29 1.93
N GLY A 73 3.45 5.30 1.87
CA GLY A 73 3.34 4.07 2.65
C GLY A 73 2.36 3.05 2.07
N THR A 74 2.44 1.82 2.57
CA THR A 74 1.72 0.66 2.02
C THR A 74 0.21 0.76 2.20
N GLU A 75 -0.25 1.20 3.37
CA GLU A 75 -1.69 1.24 3.71
C GLU A 75 -2.48 2.15 2.76
N ARG A 76 -1.97 3.36 2.52
CA ARG A 76 -2.64 4.32 1.65
C ARG A 76 -2.63 3.88 0.19
N VAL A 77 -1.49 3.41 -0.31
CA VAL A 77 -1.40 2.90 -1.69
C VAL A 77 -2.34 1.72 -1.89
N GLN A 78 -2.39 0.79 -0.94
CA GLN A 78 -3.32 -0.32 -0.94
C GLN A 78 -4.78 0.14 -1.04
N PHE A 79 -5.16 1.10 -0.22
CA PHE A 79 -6.52 1.66 -0.23
C PHE A 79 -6.88 2.28 -1.58
N ILE A 80 -6.02 3.12 -2.15
CA ILE A 80 -6.26 3.78 -3.43
C ILE A 80 -6.37 2.77 -4.58
N LEU A 81 -5.49 1.78 -4.63
CA LEU A 81 -5.51 0.75 -5.68
C LEU A 81 -6.74 -0.16 -5.56
N ALA A 82 -7.06 -0.63 -4.36
CA ALA A 82 -8.22 -1.49 -4.13
C ALA A 82 -9.53 -0.76 -4.42
N ASN A 83 -9.66 0.50 -4.02
CA ASN A 83 -10.80 1.34 -4.33
C ASN A 83 -10.97 1.52 -5.85
N THR A 84 -9.89 1.81 -6.55
CA THR A 84 -9.89 1.96 -8.02
C THR A 84 -10.38 0.68 -8.70
N ILE A 85 -9.86 -0.47 -8.32
CA ILE A 85 -10.19 -1.76 -8.93
C ILE A 85 -11.63 -2.15 -8.64
N GLN A 86 -12.12 -1.93 -7.42
CA GLN A 86 -13.52 -2.22 -7.09
C GLN A 86 -14.51 -1.40 -7.91
N HIS A 87 -14.21 -0.14 -8.17
CA HIS A 87 -15.03 0.72 -9.04
C HIS A 87 -14.94 0.35 -10.52
N LYS A 88 -13.83 -0.27 -10.94
CA LYS A 88 -13.60 -0.76 -12.31
C LYS A 88 -13.78 -2.27 -12.45
N ASN A 89 -14.56 -2.89 -11.58
CA ASN A 89 -14.73 -4.35 -11.58
C ASN A 89 -15.29 -4.92 -12.90
N HIS A 90 -16.02 -4.12 -13.66
CA HIS A 90 -16.52 -4.46 -14.98
C HIS A 90 -15.49 -4.32 -16.11
N ASP A 91 -14.33 -3.69 -15.85
CA ASP A 91 -13.30 -3.46 -16.85
C ASP A 91 -12.51 -4.74 -17.13
N GLY A 92 -12.55 -5.22 -18.36
CA GLY A 92 -11.84 -6.45 -18.80
C GLY A 92 -10.32 -6.31 -18.86
N ARG A 93 -9.78 -5.08 -18.76
CA ARG A 93 -8.33 -4.83 -18.73
C ARG A 93 -7.71 -5.11 -17.36
N ILE A 94 -8.53 -5.23 -16.32
CA ILE A 94 -8.07 -5.59 -14.98
C ILE A 94 -8.10 -7.10 -14.81
N SER A 95 -6.99 -7.68 -14.33
CA SER A 95 -6.87 -9.10 -14.11
C SER A 95 -7.83 -9.62 -13.02
N GLN A 96 -8.26 -10.87 -13.14
CA GLN A 96 -9.13 -11.51 -12.15
C GLN A 96 -8.44 -11.61 -10.78
N ASP A 97 -7.13 -11.82 -10.75
CA ASP A 97 -6.35 -11.87 -9.52
C ASP A 97 -6.38 -10.53 -8.77
N ASN A 98 -6.24 -9.41 -9.48
CA ASN A 98 -6.35 -8.09 -8.88
C ASN A 98 -7.78 -7.79 -8.41
N LYS A 99 -8.79 -8.20 -9.16
CA LYS A 99 -10.20 -8.06 -8.75
C LYS A 99 -10.50 -8.86 -7.48
N ALA A 100 -10.01 -10.10 -7.40
CA ALA A 100 -10.16 -10.93 -6.21
C ALA A 100 -9.44 -10.33 -4.99
N TRP A 101 -8.21 -9.86 -5.18
CA TRP A 101 -7.46 -9.18 -4.14
C TRP A 101 -8.17 -7.92 -3.63
N ALA A 102 -8.65 -7.06 -4.53
CA ALA A 102 -9.32 -5.81 -4.15
C ALA A 102 -10.55 -6.06 -3.26
N LYS A 103 -11.28 -7.15 -3.50
CA LYS A 103 -12.43 -7.54 -2.67
C LYS A 103 -12.07 -7.92 -1.24
N THR A 104 -10.81 -8.31 -0.98
CA THR A 104 -10.34 -8.62 0.38
C THR A 104 -10.02 -7.37 1.21
N ILE A 105 -9.93 -6.21 0.56
CA ILE A 105 -9.62 -4.95 1.24
C ILE A 105 -10.93 -4.25 1.61
N PRO A 106 -11.18 -4.00 2.91
CA PRO A 106 -12.37 -3.28 3.34
C PRO A 106 -12.42 -1.87 2.75
N MET A 107 -13.54 -1.52 2.13
CA MET A 107 -13.77 -0.15 1.71
C MET A 107 -14.28 0.68 2.89
N LEU A 108 -13.82 1.90 2.94
CA LEU A 108 -14.28 2.86 3.95
C LEU A 108 -15.71 3.31 3.65
N GLU A 109 -16.44 3.71 4.68
CA GLU A 109 -17.84 4.16 4.57
C GLU A 109 -18.04 5.28 3.53
N ASP A 110 -17.03 6.13 3.37
CA ASP A 110 -17.04 7.24 2.41
C ASP A 110 -16.54 6.83 1.03
N SER A 111 -16.28 5.54 0.80
CA SER A 111 -15.92 5.01 -0.51
C SER A 111 -17.11 4.74 -1.44
N GLY A 112 -18.26 5.39 -1.24
CA GLY A 112 -19.42 5.35 -2.12
C GLY A 112 -19.29 6.23 -3.38
N ALA A 113 -20.10 5.97 -4.37
CA ALA A 113 -19.95 6.47 -5.75
C ALA A 113 -19.86 8.00 -5.94
N SER A 114 -20.27 8.81 -4.97
CA SER A 114 -20.36 10.26 -5.17
C SER A 114 -19.06 11.05 -4.91
N ARG A 115 -18.10 10.48 -4.21
CA ARG A 115 -16.82 11.18 -3.87
C ARG A 115 -15.56 10.51 -4.42
N HIS A 116 -15.70 9.35 -5.03
CA HIS A 116 -14.56 8.52 -5.41
C HIS A 116 -13.91 8.89 -6.73
N GLY A 117 -14.51 9.71 -7.55
CA GLY A 117 -13.84 10.28 -8.71
C GLY A 117 -12.50 10.93 -8.37
N ALA A 118 -12.36 11.46 -7.15
CA ALA A 118 -11.14 12.10 -6.66
C ALA A 118 -9.99 11.11 -6.38
N TYR A 119 -10.29 9.82 -6.13
CA TYR A 119 -9.28 8.82 -5.76
C TYR A 119 -9.06 7.74 -6.81
N LEU A 120 -9.84 7.72 -7.88
CA LEU A 120 -9.73 6.69 -8.91
C LEU A 120 -8.53 6.96 -9.81
N VAL A 121 -7.60 6.02 -9.84
CA VAL A 121 -6.44 6.07 -10.72
C VAL A 121 -6.90 5.88 -12.18
N VAL A 122 -6.46 6.75 -13.06
CA VAL A 122 -6.79 6.76 -14.48
C VAL A 122 -5.56 6.40 -15.31
N ASP A 123 -5.72 5.43 -16.22
CA ASP A 123 -4.68 5.08 -17.20
C ASP A 123 -4.62 6.13 -18.31
N ARG A 124 -3.80 7.15 -18.12
CA ARG A 124 -3.66 8.30 -19.05
C ARG A 124 -2.79 7.97 -20.24
N VAL A 125 -1.80 7.11 -20.07
CA VAL A 125 -0.78 6.81 -21.09
C VAL A 125 -1.20 5.62 -21.94
N ASN A 126 -1.56 4.52 -21.27
CA ASN A 126 -1.92 3.29 -21.95
C ASN A 126 -2.90 2.47 -21.09
N PRO A 127 -3.94 1.88 -21.69
CA PRO A 127 -4.87 1.03 -20.94
C PRO A 127 -4.18 -0.17 -20.28
N GLY A 128 -4.55 -0.48 -19.05
CA GLY A 128 -4.03 -1.64 -18.32
C GLY A 128 -2.77 -1.41 -17.50
N LEU A 129 -2.17 -0.22 -17.52
CA LEU A 129 -0.96 0.08 -16.74
C LEU A 129 -1.21 0.06 -15.23
N THR A 130 -2.38 0.48 -14.79
CA THR A 130 -2.79 0.38 -13.38
C THR A 130 -2.84 -1.06 -12.91
N ASP A 131 -3.27 -2.00 -13.76
CA ASP A 131 -3.27 -3.43 -13.44
C ASP A 131 -1.85 -3.97 -13.23
N LEU A 132 -0.91 -3.61 -14.09
CA LEU A 132 0.51 -3.96 -13.96
C LEU A 132 1.13 -3.35 -12.69
N PHE A 133 0.86 -2.10 -12.42
CA PHE A 133 1.30 -1.42 -11.20
C PHE A 133 0.77 -2.13 -9.95
N THR A 134 -0.49 -2.49 -9.93
CA THR A 134 -1.13 -3.19 -8.80
C THR A 134 -0.52 -4.57 -8.57
N ARG A 135 -0.21 -5.32 -9.62
CA ARG A 135 0.48 -6.62 -9.50
C ARG A 135 1.85 -6.47 -8.83
N GLN A 136 2.62 -5.48 -9.23
CA GLN A 136 3.93 -5.20 -8.63
C GLN A 136 3.78 -4.76 -7.17
N PHE A 137 2.83 -3.88 -6.89
CA PHE A 137 2.53 -3.47 -5.51
C PHE A 137 2.21 -4.66 -4.60
N ARG A 138 1.36 -5.58 -5.05
CA ARG A 138 0.99 -6.77 -4.28
C ARG A 138 2.19 -7.67 -4.02
N LYS A 139 3.06 -7.86 -5.01
CA LYS A 139 4.30 -8.62 -4.86
C LYS A 139 5.22 -8.01 -3.82
N ASP A 140 5.46 -6.72 -3.90
CA ASP A 140 6.34 -5.99 -2.98
C ASP A 140 5.78 -6.00 -1.55
N ALA A 141 4.47 -5.84 -1.39
CA ALA A 141 3.81 -5.89 -0.08
C ALA A 141 3.91 -7.28 0.57
N GLN A 142 3.78 -8.36 -0.21
CA GLN A 142 3.96 -9.73 0.29
C GLN A 142 5.41 -10.01 0.71
N GLU A 143 6.39 -9.54 -0.03
CA GLU A 143 7.81 -9.68 0.31
C GLU A 143 8.16 -8.94 1.60
N GLN A 144 7.62 -7.74 1.80
CA GLN A 144 7.78 -6.99 3.05
C GLN A 144 7.18 -7.71 4.25
N GLN A 145 6.00 -8.30 4.11
CA GLN A 145 5.37 -9.09 5.18
C GLN A 145 6.19 -10.32 5.54
N LYS A 146 6.69 -11.06 4.55
CA LYS A 146 7.56 -12.24 4.78
C LYS A 146 8.84 -11.85 5.51
N SER A 147 9.50 -10.77 5.10
CA SER A 147 10.71 -10.26 5.76
C SER A 147 10.46 -9.85 7.20
N SER A 148 9.34 -9.18 7.48
CA SER A 148 8.94 -8.78 8.83
C SER A 148 8.66 -9.96 9.74
N VAL A 149 7.97 -10.99 9.25
CA VAL A 149 7.69 -12.22 9.99
C VAL A 149 8.97 -12.98 10.29
N LEU A 150 9.86 -13.12 9.31
CA LEU A 150 11.17 -13.77 9.51
C LEU A 150 12.04 -13.06 10.54
N GLN A 151 12.05 -11.72 10.53
CA GLN A 151 12.77 -10.94 11.54
C GLN A 151 12.20 -11.14 12.94
N LYS A 152 10.88 -11.13 13.10
CA LYS A 152 10.23 -11.40 14.37
C LYS A 152 10.56 -12.80 14.90
N LEU A 153 10.47 -13.82 14.05
CA LEU A 153 10.83 -15.21 14.41
C LEU A 153 12.29 -15.32 14.83
N LYS A 154 13.22 -14.65 14.17
CA LYS A 154 14.64 -14.63 14.55
C LYS A 154 14.89 -13.95 15.91
N GLN A 155 14.08 -12.96 16.28
CA GLN A 155 14.17 -12.27 17.56
C GLN A 155 13.54 -13.07 18.70
N GLU A 156 12.52 -13.88 18.41
CA GLU A 156 11.79 -14.70 19.39
C GLU A 156 12.43 -16.07 19.65
N LEU A 157 13.33 -16.54 18.79
CA LEU A 157 14.09 -17.76 19.02
C LEU A 157 15.14 -17.51 20.12
N PRO A 158 15.02 -18.17 21.31
CA PRO A 158 16.08 -18.09 22.31
C PRO A 158 17.35 -18.68 21.71
N ALA A 159 18.49 -18.00 21.94
CA ALA A 159 19.77 -18.50 21.54
C ALA A 159 19.99 -19.89 22.20
N HIS A 160 19.95 -20.94 21.42
CA HIS A 160 20.27 -22.28 21.88
C HIS A 160 21.77 -22.28 22.21
N LYS A 161 22.09 -22.15 23.50
CA LYS A 161 23.45 -22.47 23.96
C LYS A 161 23.66 -23.96 23.74
N PRO A 162 24.67 -24.37 22.98
CA PRO A 162 24.98 -25.79 22.88
C PRO A 162 25.28 -26.32 24.31
N ALA A 163 24.57 -27.36 24.69
CA ALA A 163 24.84 -28.03 25.97
C ALA A 163 26.28 -28.51 26.01
N ALA A 164 27.04 -28.11 27.04
CA ALA A 164 28.40 -28.56 27.23
C ALA A 164 28.44 -30.10 27.31
N PRO A 165 29.39 -30.80 26.68
CA PRO A 165 29.47 -32.24 26.74
C PRO A 165 29.72 -32.68 28.20
N LYS A 166 28.89 -33.57 28.74
CA LYS A 166 29.10 -34.22 30.02
C LYS A 166 30.41 -35.03 29.94
N LYS A 167 31.42 -34.65 30.72
CA LYS A 167 32.58 -35.48 30.94
C LYS A 167 32.13 -36.79 31.60
N ARG A 168 32.32 -37.92 30.93
CA ARG A 168 32.24 -39.22 31.56
C ARG A 168 33.48 -39.37 32.47
N GLU A 169 33.23 -39.53 33.76
CA GLU A 169 34.26 -39.97 34.66
C GLU A 169 34.60 -41.44 34.36
N PRO A 170 35.87 -41.86 34.36
CA PRO A 170 36.20 -43.26 34.23
C PRO A 170 35.96 -43.98 35.56
N GLU A 171 35.08 -45.00 35.52
CA GLU A 171 34.98 -45.95 36.62
C GLU A 171 36.28 -46.72 36.76
N ARG A 172 36.76 -46.81 38.01
CA ARG A 172 37.84 -47.73 38.39
C ARG A 172 37.28 -49.14 38.61
#